data_3f074310ea799fac0d64c2e3b9bec3fe
#
_entry.id   3f074310ea799fac0d64c2e3b9bec3fe
#
_cell.length_a   1.000
_cell.length_b   1.000
_cell.length_c   1.000
_cell.angle_alpha   90.00
_cell.angle_beta   90.00
_cell.angle_gamma   90.00
#
_symmetry.space_group_name_H-M   'P 1'
#
loop_
_entity.id
_entity.type
_entity.pdbx_description
1 polymer ?
#
loop_
_entity_poly.entity_id
_entity_poly.type
_entity_poly.pdbx_seq_one_letter_code
_entity_poly.pdbx_strand_id
1 'polypeptide(L)'
;MLFFMLLLFFGCATELKVDDTIEEGFVEKVEQTEEAEPTLGIAHSENCDQTAIGSDVCNMVLYDHNEEVWELYDYEGKVILLDFSTVWCGPCQAAGHYAQPLQDEYGDNFLFVTILVEGATGDPPTKEEVDEWVSVHNITTSPVLYGDRTLLDQTGEAGYRIGGFPTYVFIDKELKIHVGAVGYNDSYIRSVIEELL
;
A
#
# COMPACT_ATOMS: atom_id res chain seq x y z
N MET A 1 9.00 2.54 -75.45
CA MET A 1 9.67 1.26 -75.68
C MET A 1 9.51 0.45 -74.39
N LEU A 2 8.46 -0.30 -74.33
CA LEU A 2 8.33 -1.73 -74.66
C LEU A 2 9.31 -2.56 -73.85
N PHE A 3 8.90 -3.32 -72.84
CA PHE A 3 8.63 -4.74 -73.02
C PHE A 3 7.85 -5.30 -71.85
N PHE A 4 6.73 -5.87 -72.21
CA PHE A 4 5.84 -6.74 -71.45
C PHE A 4 6.51 -8.07 -71.25
N MET A 5 6.49 -8.64 -70.03
CA MET A 5 6.71 -10.07 -69.88
C MET A 5 5.80 -10.68 -68.82
N LEU A 6 4.75 -11.27 -69.36
CA LEU A 6 3.75 -12.10 -68.70
C LEU A 6 4.33 -13.46 -68.50
N LEU A 7 4.39 -13.97 -67.26
CA LEU A 7 4.66 -15.37 -66.99
C LEU A 7 3.50 -15.95 -66.19
N LEU A 8 2.72 -16.75 -66.91
CA LEU A 8 1.72 -17.67 -66.41
C LEU A 8 2.45 -18.91 -65.83
N PHE A 9 2.19 -19.21 -64.57
CA PHE A 9 2.41 -20.58 -64.06
C PHE A 9 1.09 -21.23 -63.65
N PHE A 10 0.70 -22.19 -64.48
CA PHE A 10 -0.24 -23.26 -64.15
C PHE A 10 0.39 -24.16 -63.11
N GLY A 11 -0.41 -24.60 -62.14
CA GLY A 11 0.11 -25.72 -61.30
C GLY A 11 -0.80 -26.11 -60.16
N CYS A 12 -1.70 -27.01 -60.46
CA CYS A 12 -2.14 -28.12 -59.61
C CYS A 12 -2.88 -27.80 -58.31
N ALA A 13 -4.18 -27.89 -58.44
CA ALA A 13 -5.08 -28.14 -57.28
C ALA A 13 -4.89 -29.59 -56.81
N THR A 14 -4.46 -29.77 -55.57
CA THR A 14 -4.63 -31.01 -54.84
C THR A 14 -5.76 -30.82 -53.83
N GLU A 15 -6.90 -31.44 -54.10
CA GLU A 15 -7.97 -31.60 -53.13
C GLU A 15 -7.47 -32.34 -51.89
N LEU A 16 -7.39 -31.68 -50.76
CA LEU A 16 -7.29 -32.31 -49.45
C LEU A 16 -8.69 -32.67 -49.01
N LYS A 17 -8.99 -33.98 -48.97
CA LYS A 17 -10.12 -34.53 -48.29
C LYS A 17 -10.02 -34.18 -46.79
N VAL A 18 -10.96 -33.39 -46.28
CA VAL A 18 -11.19 -33.22 -44.87
C VAL A 18 -11.89 -34.48 -44.37
N ASP A 19 -11.20 -35.20 -43.51
CA ASP A 19 -11.75 -36.33 -42.77
C ASP A 19 -12.50 -35.74 -41.55
N ASP A 20 -13.82 -35.81 -41.56
CA ASP A 20 -14.71 -35.41 -40.47
C ASP A 20 -14.71 -36.46 -39.36
N THR A 21 -13.65 -36.48 -38.56
CA THR A 21 -13.72 -37.08 -37.23
C THR A 21 -13.57 -35.95 -36.20
N ILE A 22 -14.74 -35.43 -35.77
CA ILE A 22 -14.82 -34.55 -34.63
C ILE A 22 -14.64 -35.43 -33.38
N GLU A 23 -13.39 -35.50 -32.87
CA GLU A 23 -13.16 -35.87 -31.48
C GLU A 23 -13.66 -34.71 -30.63
N GLU A 24 -14.68 -35.00 -29.79
CA GLU A 24 -15.13 -34.12 -28.74
C GLU A 24 -13.95 -33.87 -27.76
N GLY A 25 -13.09 -32.91 -28.11
CA GLY A 25 -12.06 -32.41 -27.22
C GLY A 25 -12.72 -31.71 -26.06
N PHE A 26 -12.55 -32.27 -24.88
CA PHE A 26 -12.82 -31.68 -23.57
C PHE A 26 -12.28 -30.25 -23.53
N VAL A 27 -13.15 -29.26 -23.72
CA VAL A 27 -12.82 -27.87 -23.51
C VAL A 27 -12.78 -27.67 -22.00
N GLU A 28 -11.59 -27.78 -21.44
CA GLU A 28 -11.31 -27.37 -20.07
C GLU A 28 -11.64 -25.87 -19.98
N LYS A 29 -12.82 -25.60 -19.39
CA LYS A 29 -13.25 -24.24 -19.07
C LYS A 29 -12.27 -23.71 -18.03
N VAL A 30 -11.27 -22.97 -18.47
CA VAL A 30 -10.44 -22.14 -17.59
C VAL A 30 -11.40 -21.12 -16.99
N GLU A 31 -11.87 -21.41 -15.80
CA GLU A 31 -12.54 -20.42 -14.94
C GLU A 31 -11.47 -19.38 -14.60
N GLN A 32 -11.46 -18.26 -15.33
CA GLN A 32 -10.77 -17.08 -14.91
C GLN A 32 -11.47 -16.61 -13.63
N THR A 33 -10.89 -16.93 -12.48
CA THR A 33 -11.19 -16.25 -11.24
C THR A 33 -10.71 -14.82 -11.44
N GLU A 34 -11.64 -13.91 -11.71
CA GLU A 34 -11.42 -12.47 -11.63
C GLU A 34 -11.09 -12.20 -10.16
N GLU A 35 -9.80 -12.01 -9.85
CA GLU A 35 -9.39 -11.56 -8.52
C GLU A 35 -10.06 -10.21 -8.29
N ALA A 36 -10.93 -10.15 -7.28
CA ALA A 36 -11.62 -8.92 -6.93
C ALA A 36 -10.57 -7.88 -6.49
N GLU A 37 -10.65 -6.69 -7.08
CA GLU A 37 -9.81 -5.56 -6.67
C GLU A 37 -9.95 -5.31 -5.15
N PRO A 38 -8.85 -5.02 -4.44
CA PRO A 38 -8.88 -4.82 -3.00
C PRO A 38 -9.74 -3.59 -2.66
N THR A 39 -10.53 -3.69 -1.58
CA THR A 39 -11.23 -2.53 -1.05
C THR A 39 -10.27 -1.71 -0.22
N LEU A 40 -9.87 -0.54 -0.74
CA LEU A 40 -8.94 0.36 -0.07
C LEU A 40 -9.62 1.13 1.08
N GLY A 41 -8.82 1.48 2.10
CA GLY A 41 -9.24 2.25 3.26
C GLY A 41 -9.27 1.43 4.54
N ILE A 42 -10.04 1.90 5.52
CA ILE A 42 -10.21 1.22 6.82
C ILE A 42 -11.41 0.26 6.73
N ALA A 43 -11.17 -1.01 7.01
CA ALA A 43 -12.22 -2.03 7.06
C ALA A 43 -12.89 -2.00 8.45
N HIS A 44 -13.93 -1.19 8.59
CA HIS A 44 -14.67 -1.05 9.85
C HIS A 44 -15.45 -2.31 10.21
N SER A 45 -15.41 -2.68 11.49
CA SER A 45 -16.23 -3.76 12.06
C SER A 45 -16.64 -3.40 13.48
N GLU A 46 -17.62 -4.11 14.03
CA GLU A 46 -18.07 -3.91 15.42
C GLU A 46 -17.01 -4.31 16.47
N ASN A 47 -15.94 -4.99 16.05
CA ASN A 47 -14.91 -5.56 16.94
C ASN A 47 -13.59 -4.80 16.91
N CYS A 48 -13.48 -3.70 16.17
CA CYS A 48 -12.26 -2.91 16.05
C CYS A 48 -12.50 -1.41 16.22
N ASP A 49 -11.44 -0.65 16.55
CA ASP A 49 -11.47 0.79 16.78
C ASP A 49 -10.14 1.41 16.28
N GLN A 50 -10.14 2.69 15.91
CA GLN A 50 -8.93 3.40 15.44
C GLN A 50 -8.35 4.34 16.49
N THR A 51 -8.98 4.47 17.66
CA THR A 51 -8.62 5.50 18.64
C THR A 51 -8.56 5.01 20.07
N ALA A 52 -9.28 3.95 20.43
CA ALA A 52 -9.35 3.47 21.79
C ALA A 52 -8.11 2.62 22.16
N ILE A 53 -7.38 3.09 23.16
CA ILE A 53 -6.20 2.36 23.67
C ILE A 53 -6.63 0.97 24.20
N GLY A 54 -5.90 -0.07 23.76
CA GLY A 54 -6.15 -1.47 24.11
C GLY A 54 -7.19 -2.17 23.24
N SER A 55 -7.85 -1.45 22.33
CA SER A 55 -8.77 -2.07 21.34
C SER A 55 -8.00 -2.66 20.17
N ASP A 56 -8.58 -3.71 19.57
CA ASP A 56 -8.10 -4.23 18.29
C ASP A 56 -8.21 -3.13 17.23
N VAL A 57 -7.12 -2.86 16.51
CA VAL A 57 -7.14 -1.88 15.42
C VAL A 57 -7.96 -2.42 14.26
N CYS A 58 -8.70 -1.55 13.55
CA CYS A 58 -9.34 -1.97 12.31
C CYS A 58 -8.30 -2.14 11.20
N ASN A 59 -8.49 -3.17 10.38
CA ASN A 59 -7.61 -3.39 9.24
C ASN A 59 -7.61 -2.19 8.28
N MET A 60 -6.46 -1.85 7.76
CA MET A 60 -6.27 -0.80 6.78
C MET A 60 -5.56 -1.36 5.55
N VAL A 61 -6.15 -1.12 4.38
CA VAL A 61 -5.62 -1.58 3.09
C VAL A 61 -5.36 -0.37 2.22
N LEU A 62 -4.11 -0.17 1.80
CA LEU A 62 -3.68 0.96 0.94
C LEU A 62 -2.67 0.45 -0.09
N TYR A 63 -2.38 1.25 -1.10
CA TYR A 63 -1.20 1.02 -1.93
C TYR A 63 0.05 1.62 -1.26
N ASP A 64 1.17 0.92 -1.38
CA ASP A 64 2.48 1.44 -0.98
C ASP A 64 3.16 2.21 -2.14
N HIS A 65 4.33 2.77 -1.86
CA HIS A 65 5.13 3.53 -2.84
C HIS A 65 5.62 2.69 -4.05
N ASN A 66 5.51 1.36 -4.01
CA ASN A 66 5.76 0.46 -5.14
C ASN A 66 4.48 0.15 -5.93
N GLU A 67 3.35 0.77 -5.54
CA GLU A 67 2.02 0.47 -6.09
C GLU A 67 1.56 -0.98 -5.79
N GLU A 68 2.10 -1.58 -4.73
CA GLU A 68 1.68 -2.88 -4.21
C GLU A 68 0.66 -2.70 -3.10
N VAL A 69 -0.27 -3.66 -2.97
CA VAL A 69 -1.27 -3.65 -1.90
C VAL A 69 -0.58 -3.92 -0.57
N TRP A 70 -0.75 -3.00 0.37
CA TRP A 70 -0.29 -3.11 1.75
C TRP A 70 -1.50 -3.29 2.67
N GLU A 71 -1.46 -4.28 3.55
CA GLU A 71 -2.53 -4.59 4.48
C GLU A 71 -1.99 -4.65 5.91
N LEU A 72 -2.61 -3.90 6.85
CA LEU A 72 -2.12 -3.80 8.22
C LEU A 72 -2.05 -5.17 8.93
N TYR A 73 -3.04 -6.02 8.69
CA TYR A 73 -3.12 -7.32 9.38
C TYR A 73 -2.06 -8.33 8.94
N ASP A 74 -1.40 -8.13 7.80
CA ASP A 74 -0.26 -8.96 7.35
C ASP A 74 0.96 -8.83 8.27
N TYR A 75 0.96 -7.82 9.15
CA TYR A 75 2.07 -7.53 10.05
C TYR A 75 1.80 -7.88 11.51
N GLU A 76 0.79 -8.73 11.78
CA GLU A 76 0.59 -9.30 13.13
C GLU A 76 1.89 -9.95 13.65
N GLY A 77 2.20 -9.71 14.92
CA GLY A 77 3.44 -10.16 15.54
C GLY A 77 4.57 -9.13 15.51
N LYS A 78 4.42 -8.00 14.80
CA LYS A 78 5.35 -6.87 14.83
C LYS A 78 4.80 -5.71 15.66
N VAL A 79 5.69 -4.93 16.24
CA VAL A 79 5.35 -3.60 16.74
C VAL A 79 5.24 -2.67 15.52
N ILE A 80 4.10 -1.99 15.35
CA ILE A 80 3.86 -1.14 14.20
C ILE A 80 3.73 0.30 14.64
N LEU A 81 4.45 1.21 13.98
CA LEU A 81 4.35 2.65 14.15
C LEU A 81 3.77 3.27 12.88
N LEU A 82 2.50 3.67 12.94
CA LEU A 82 1.87 4.44 11.87
C LEU A 82 2.21 5.92 12.05
N ASP A 83 2.82 6.54 11.04
CA ASP A 83 3.13 7.97 10.95
C ASP A 83 2.17 8.63 9.95
N PHE A 84 1.17 9.33 10.46
CA PHE A 84 0.28 10.17 9.65
C PHE A 84 0.96 11.50 9.36
N SER A 85 1.34 11.70 8.11
CA SER A 85 2.10 12.85 7.63
C SER A 85 1.48 13.49 6.39
N THR A 86 1.96 14.66 6.01
CA THR A 86 1.60 15.34 4.76
C THR A 86 2.84 15.91 4.07
N VAL A 87 2.82 15.99 2.76
CA VAL A 87 3.96 16.45 1.96
C VAL A 87 4.36 17.90 2.28
N TRP A 88 3.38 18.77 2.52
CA TRP A 88 3.61 20.21 2.81
C TRP A 88 4.05 20.51 4.25
N CYS A 89 3.98 19.53 5.15
CA CYS A 89 4.22 19.74 6.58
C CYS A 89 5.73 19.76 6.91
N GLY A 90 6.28 20.91 7.24
CA GLY A 90 7.71 21.05 7.59
C GLY A 90 8.17 20.13 8.72
N PRO A 91 7.46 20.03 9.87
CA PRO A 91 7.79 19.06 10.92
C PRO A 91 7.76 17.61 10.45
N CYS A 92 6.84 17.24 9.51
CA CYS A 92 6.78 15.90 8.94
C CYS A 92 8.00 15.60 8.08
N GLN A 93 8.43 16.56 7.24
CA GLN A 93 9.64 16.45 6.46
C GLN A 93 10.90 16.25 7.35
N ALA A 94 10.96 16.95 8.48
CA ALA A 94 12.04 16.75 9.43
C ALA A 94 12.00 15.37 10.11
N ALA A 95 10.81 14.88 10.42
CA ALA A 95 10.59 13.59 11.07
C ALA A 95 10.80 12.40 10.11
N GLY A 96 10.48 12.56 8.83
CA GLY A 96 10.64 11.51 7.80
C GLY A 96 12.06 10.97 7.69
N HIS A 97 13.09 11.79 8.01
CA HIS A 97 14.48 11.34 8.04
C HIS A 97 14.80 10.27 9.09
N TYR A 98 13.89 10.02 10.04
CA TYR A 98 14.08 9.01 11.08
C TYR A 98 13.36 7.69 10.78
N ALA A 99 12.49 7.64 9.77
CA ALA A 99 11.70 6.45 9.43
C ALA A 99 12.61 5.25 9.12
N GLN A 100 13.48 5.37 8.12
CA GLN A 100 14.39 4.29 7.76
C GLN A 100 15.42 3.97 8.84
N PRO A 101 16.08 4.94 9.50
CA PRO A 101 16.97 4.65 10.62
C PRO A 101 16.32 3.88 11.79
N LEU A 102 15.07 4.18 12.15
CA LEU A 102 14.34 3.43 13.16
C LEU A 102 14.00 2.01 12.67
N GLN A 103 13.58 1.88 11.41
CA GLN A 103 13.34 0.58 10.80
C GLN A 103 14.59 -0.30 10.80
N ASP A 104 15.75 0.26 10.44
CA ASP A 104 17.03 -0.46 10.41
C ASP A 104 17.50 -0.86 11.81
N GLU A 105 17.27 -0.01 12.82
CA GLU A 105 17.69 -0.25 14.18
C GLU A 105 16.90 -1.37 14.87
N TYR A 106 15.57 -1.37 14.70
CA TYR A 106 14.70 -2.34 15.38
C TYR A 106 14.41 -3.58 14.51
N GLY A 107 14.71 -3.55 13.23
CA GLY A 107 14.69 -4.71 12.33
C GLY A 107 13.33 -5.37 12.16
N ASP A 108 13.35 -6.71 12.06
CA ASP A 108 12.18 -7.50 11.64
C ASP A 108 11.01 -7.52 12.64
N ASN A 109 11.24 -7.18 13.91
CA ASN A 109 10.18 -7.16 14.93
C ASN A 109 9.42 -5.83 15.00
N PHE A 110 9.81 -4.87 14.18
CA PHE A 110 9.26 -3.54 14.12
C PHE A 110 8.92 -3.15 12.68
N LEU A 111 7.89 -2.33 12.49
CA LEU A 111 7.54 -1.75 11.20
C LEU A 111 7.20 -0.27 11.37
N PHE A 112 7.99 0.59 10.74
CA PHE A 112 7.67 2.00 10.59
C PHE A 112 6.91 2.21 9.29
N VAL A 113 5.70 2.77 9.35
CA VAL A 113 4.82 2.98 8.19
C VAL A 113 4.49 4.46 8.08
N THR A 114 4.92 5.12 7.02
CA THR A 114 4.49 6.49 6.72
C THR A 114 3.21 6.47 5.89
N ILE A 115 2.18 7.21 6.31
CA ILE A 115 0.92 7.38 5.58
C ILE A 115 0.84 8.85 5.18
N LEU A 116 1.03 9.13 3.89
CA LEU A 116 0.89 10.48 3.36
C LEU A 116 -0.59 10.74 3.05
N VAL A 117 -1.24 11.58 3.85
CA VAL A 117 -2.69 11.85 3.72
C VAL A 117 -3.01 13.07 2.87
N GLU A 118 -1.99 13.89 2.54
CA GLU A 118 -2.10 15.04 1.64
C GLU A 118 -0.78 15.30 0.90
N GLY A 119 -0.92 15.59 -0.38
CA GLY A 119 0.13 16.19 -1.21
C GLY A 119 0.29 17.69 -0.96
N ALA A 120 1.11 18.36 -1.75
CA ALA A 120 1.45 19.77 -1.60
C ALA A 120 0.26 20.73 -1.74
N THR A 121 -0.80 20.32 -2.47
CA THR A 121 -2.02 21.13 -2.71
C THR A 121 -3.14 20.86 -1.71
N GLY A 122 -2.98 19.88 -0.82
CA GLY A 122 -4.02 19.44 0.12
C GLY A 122 -4.95 18.35 -0.44
N ASP A 123 -4.76 17.96 -1.69
CA ASP A 123 -5.37 16.77 -2.30
C ASP A 123 -4.58 15.51 -1.89
N PRO A 124 -5.07 14.29 -2.16
CA PRO A 124 -4.27 13.08 -1.97
C PRO A 124 -2.91 13.18 -2.67
N PRO A 125 -1.83 12.60 -2.11
CA PRO A 125 -0.51 12.73 -2.69
C PRO A 125 -0.44 12.06 -4.07
N THR A 126 0.26 12.71 -4.99
CA THR A 126 0.57 12.13 -6.31
C THR A 126 1.72 11.12 -6.19
N LYS A 127 1.88 10.29 -7.23
CA LYS A 127 3.00 9.35 -7.29
C LYS A 127 4.35 10.07 -7.20
N GLU A 128 4.49 11.17 -7.91
CA GLU A 128 5.72 11.98 -7.92
C GLU A 128 6.06 12.49 -6.52
N GLU A 129 5.06 12.91 -5.75
CA GLU A 129 5.25 13.39 -4.37
C GLU A 129 5.65 12.26 -3.41
N VAL A 130 5.07 11.07 -3.59
CA VAL A 130 5.43 9.88 -2.81
C VAL A 130 6.85 9.40 -3.18
N ASP A 131 7.19 9.34 -4.47
CA ASP A 131 8.53 8.99 -4.94
C ASP A 131 9.59 9.99 -4.42
N GLU A 132 9.26 11.31 -4.40
CA GLU A 132 10.11 12.34 -3.84
C GLU A 132 10.32 12.13 -2.33
N TRP A 133 9.24 11.82 -1.57
CA TRP A 133 9.32 11.51 -0.15
C TRP A 133 10.26 10.34 0.11
N VAL A 134 10.08 9.23 -0.58
CA VAL A 134 10.93 8.03 -0.49
C VAL A 134 12.41 8.38 -0.76
N SER A 135 12.66 9.15 -1.82
CA SER A 135 14.02 9.57 -2.23
C SER A 135 14.69 10.50 -1.23
N VAL A 136 13.97 11.56 -0.79
CA VAL A 136 14.50 12.58 0.13
C VAL A 136 14.82 11.99 1.51
N HIS A 137 14.00 11.05 1.98
CA HIS A 137 14.18 10.42 3.30
C HIS A 137 15.00 9.13 3.25
N ASN A 138 15.53 8.74 2.06
CA ASN A 138 16.31 7.53 1.85
C ASN A 138 15.59 6.26 2.33
N ILE A 139 14.28 6.17 2.07
CA ILE A 139 13.46 5.02 2.43
C ILE A 139 13.83 3.83 1.55
N THR A 140 14.03 2.66 2.15
CA THR A 140 14.41 1.43 1.43
C THR A 140 13.56 0.22 1.82
N THR A 141 13.08 0.15 3.06
CA THR A 141 12.31 -0.98 3.60
C THR A 141 11.09 -0.56 4.41
N SER A 142 11.05 0.70 4.87
CA SER A 142 9.90 1.27 5.55
C SER A 142 8.83 1.64 4.52
N PRO A 143 7.59 1.10 4.57
CA PRO A 143 6.58 1.43 3.57
C PRO A 143 6.10 2.88 3.69
N VAL A 144 5.89 3.52 2.54
CA VAL A 144 5.22 4.81 2.42
C VAL A 144 3.92 4.59 1.66
N LEU A 145 2.79 4.90 2.29
CA LEU A 145 1.46 4.57 1.78
C LEU A 145 0.76 5.79 1.20
N TYR A 146 0.02 5.56 0.11
CA TYR A 146 -0.92 6.53 -0.46
C TYR A 146 -2.16 6.58 0.42
N GLY A 147 -2.21 7.56 1.31
CA GLY A 147 -3.38 7.85 2.13
C GLY A 147 -4.21 9.00 1.55
N ASP A 148 -5.31 9.27 2.20
CA ASP A 148 -6.11 10.47 1.99
C ASP A 148 -6.84 10.87 3.29
N ARG A 149 -7.62 11.98 3.25
CA ARG A 149 -8.35 12.47 4.40
C ARG A 149 -9.51 11.58 4.86
N THR A 150 -9.93 10.60 4.07
CA THR A 150 -10.98 9.65 4.50
C THR A 150 -10.51 8.72 5.62
N LEU A 151 -9.18 8.59 5.80
CA LEU A 151 -8.59 7.88 6.94
C LEU A 151 -8.72 8.65 8.26
N LEU A 152 -9.10 9.93 8.22
CA LEU A 152 -9.13 10.84 9.36
C LEU A 152 -10.55 11.18 9.77
N ASP A 153 -10.86 11.03 11.06
CA ASP A 153 -12.13 11.44 11.63
C ASP A 153 -11.93 12.00 13.03
N GLN A 154 -12.33 13.26 13.23
CA GLN A 154 -12.20 13.93 14.53
C GLN A 154 -13.09 13.31 15.60
N THR A 155 -14.16 12.60 15.23
CA THR A 155 -14.99 11.85 16.16
C THR A 155 -14.33 10.53 16.57
N GLY A 156 -13.52 9.94 15.67
CA GLY A 156 -12.89 8.64 15.83
C GLY A 156 -13.83 7.47 15.52
N GLU A 157 -15.01 7.73 14.93
CA GLU A 157 -15.98 6.68 14.59
C GLU A 157 -15.65 5.99 13.26
N ALA A 158 -15.12 6.77 12.29
CA ALA A 158 -14.84 6.31 10.93
C ALA A 158 -13.37 6.48 10.50
N GLY A 159 -12.47 6.84 11.41
CA GLY A 159 -11.05 7.07 11.08
C GLY A 159 -10.23 7.42 12.32
N TYR A 160 -8.95 7.66 12.07
CA TYR A 160 -8.02 8.08 13.12
C TYR A 160 -8.27 9.53 13.52
N ARG A 161 -8.25 9.79 14.84
CA ARG A 161 -8.39 11.14 15.37
C ARG A 161 -7.06 11.88 15.32
N ILE A 162 -6.78 12.53 14.18
CA ILE A 162 -5.54 13.26 13.92
C ILE A 162 -5.79 14.76 14.09
N GLY A 163 -5.23 15.37 15.13
CA GLY A 163 -5.35 16.80 15.43
C GLY A 163 -4.24 17.68 14.84
N GLY A 164 -3.22 17.09 14.24
CA GLY A 164 -2.07 17.77 13.63
C GLY A 164 -1.06 16.78 13.08
N PHE A 165 -0.05 17.27 12.37
CA PHE A 165 0.95 16.43 11.72
C PHE A 165 2.38 16.77 12.18
N PRO A 166 3.28 15.78 12.28
CA PRO A 166 3.00 14.34 12.20
C PRO A 166 2.25 13.85 13.44
N THR A 167 1.42 12.82 13.30
CA THR A 167 0.83 12.08 14.42
C THR A 167 1.19 10.61 14.29
N TYR A 168 1.63 10.03 15.39
CA TYR A 168 2.04 8.64 15.51
C TYR A 168 0.99 7.82 16.23
N VAL A 169 0.71 6.60 15.73
CA VAL A 169 -0.10 5.60 16.41
C VAL A 169 0.74 4.34 16.55
N PHE A 170 0.95 3.91 17.79
CA PHE A 170 1.68 2.68 18.10
C PHE A 170 0.70 1.52 18.26
N ILE A 171 0.98 0.43 17.59
CA ILE A 171 0.21 -0.80 17.59
C ILE A 171 1.14 -1.92 18.07
N ASP A 172 0.65 -2.71 19.03
CA ASP A 172 1.40 -3.83 19.59
C ASP A 172 1.36 -5.07 18.69
N LYS A 173 2.04 -6.13 19.13
CA LYS A 173 2.18 -7.38 18.37
C LYS A 173 0.87 -8.14 18.20
N GLU A 174 -0.12 -7.87 19.03
CA GLU A 174 -1.46 -8.44 19.00
C GLU A 174 -2.45 -7.55 18.22
N LEU A 175 -1.93 -6.59 17.43
CA LEU A 175 -2.72 -5.61 16.66
C LEU A 175 -3.64 -4.75 17.53
N LYS A 176 -3.21 -4.39 18.75
CA LYS A 176 -3.94 -3.47 19.63
C LYS A 176 -3.31 -2.08 19.61
N ILE A 177 -4.16 -1.07 19.64
CA ILE A 177 -3.72 0.32 19.78
C ILE A 177 -3.09 0.50 21.18
N HIS A 178 -1.80 0.81 21.22
CA HIS A 178 -1.09 1.02 22.46
C HIS A 178 -1.16 2.48 22.91
N VAL A 179 -0.74 3.42 22.06
CA VAL A 179 -0.77 4.86 22.36
C VAL A 179 -0.66 5.69 21.07
N GLY A 180 -1.12 6.93 21.12
CA GLY A 180 -0.91 7.94 20.09
C GLY A 180 -0.02 9.10 20.57
N ALA A 181 0.72 9.74 19.66
CA ALA A 181 1.54 10.90 19.95
C ALA A 181 1.52 11.91 18.81
N VAL A 182 1.47 13.22 19.13
CA VAL A 182 1.55 14.30 18.13
C VAL A 182 2.93 14.93 18.18
N GLY A 183 3.53 15.12 17.00
CA GLY A 183 4.88 15.66 16.85
C GLY A 183 5.97 14.61 17.12
N TYR A 184 7.12 14.81 16.46
CA TYR A 184 8.26 13.90 16.61
C TYR A 184 9.02 14.18 17.91
N ASN A 185 9.23 13.11 18.70
CA ASN A 185 10.10 13.09 19.86
C ASN A 185 10.87 11.77 19.89
N ASP A 186 12.13 11.78 19.51
CA ASP A 186 12.97 10.59 19.35
C ASP A 186 13.01 9.72 20.61
N SER A 187 13.28 10.31 21.77
CA SER A 187 13.40 9.57 23.02
C SER A 187 12.07 8.93 23.47
N TYR A 188 10.94 9.61 23.24
CA TYR A 188 9.64 9.06 23.52
C TYR A 188 9.27 7.92 22.56
N ILE A 189 9.47 8.12 21.26
CA ILE A 189 9.20 7.10 20.24
C ILE A 189 9.99 5.83 20.54
N ARG A 190 11.30 5.94 20.80
CA ARG A 190 12.14 4.81 21.16
C ARG A 190 11.68 4.11 22.43
N SER A 191 11.31 4.87 23.47
CA SER A 191 10.86 4.29 24.72
C SER A 191 9.59 3.45 24.57
N VAL A 192 8.66 3.88 23.68
CA VAL A 192 7.44 3.11 23.39
C VAL A 192 7.75 1.88 22.54
N ILE A 193 8.60 1.99 21.54
CA ILE A 193 9.03 0.83 20.72
C ILE A 193 9.69 -0.22 21.63
N GLU A 194 10.63 0.18 22.50
CA GLU A 194 11.37 -0.71 23.41
C GLU A 194 10.45 -1.35 24.48
N GLU A 195 9.38 -0.68 24.88
CA GLU A 195 8.37 -1.23 25.79
C GLU A 195 7.57 -2.35 25.12
N LEU A 196 7.31 -2.25 23.80
CA LEU A 196 6.48 -3.17 23.04
C LEU A 196 7.25 -4.36 22.44
N LEU A 197 8.58 -4.24 22.29
CA LEU A 197 9.43 -5.30 21.72
C LEU A 197 9.66 -6.45 22.72
#